data_bb2b7ad948aaa1d0f296f42849e491fb
#
_entry.id   bb2b7ad948aaa1d0f296f42849e491fb
#
_cell.length_a   1.000
_cell.length_b   1.000
_cell.length_c   1.000
_cell.angle_alpha   90.00
_cell.angle_beta   90.00
_cell.angle_gamma   90.00
#
_symmetry.space_group_name_H-M   'P 1'
#
loop_
_entity.id
_entity.type
_entity.pdbx_description
1 polymer ?
#
loop_
_entity_poly.entity_id
_entity_poly.type
_entity_poly.pdbx_seq_one_letter_code
_entity_poly.pdbx_strand_id
1 'polypeptide(L)'
;GKVVFADLPLGSYTYQEISAPSGYVVDSTKYPITITASALNITATRTNALGKADVEISKVDADSKSPLQGAGFRLFDASGSQVAEGYTDANGKLSFTGLKLGSYTCKEFQAPTGYELDETAFPVTLNQNEQVLKVTRENKLITGSIEILKVDADTKQPLAGVTYRLFDSVGNKV
;
A
#
# COMPACT_ATOMS: atom_id res chain seq x y z
N GLY A 1 22.27 -9.76 -21.33
CA GLY A 1 22.32 -11.18 -20.96
C GLY A 1 22.39 -12.06 -22.21
N LYS A 2 23.20 -13.10 -22.16
CA LYS A 2 23.37 -14.07 -23.25
C LYS A 2 23.41 -15.48 -22.63
N VAL A 3 22.64 -16.41 -23.22
CA VAL A 3 22.69 -17.84 -22.95
C VAL A 3 23.10 -18.55 -24.24
N VAL A 4 23.97 -19.54 -24.16
CA VAL A 4 24.42 -20.36 -25.30
C VAL A 4 24.19 -21.82 -24.96
N PHE A 5 23.53 -22.52 -25.84
CA PHE A 5 23.47 -23.99 -25.87
C PHE A 5 24.40 -24.44 -26.99
N ALA A 6 25.52 -25.02 -26.65
CA ALA A 6 26.54 -25.46 -27.61
C ALA A 6 26.47 -26.99 -27.85
N ASP A 7 27.16 -27.44 -28.90
CA ASP A 7 27.37 -28.87 -29.23
C ASP A 7 26.05 -29.64 -29.42
N LEU A 8 25.00 -28.96 -29.90
CA LEU A 8 23.72 -29.59 -30.17
C LEU A 8 23.75 -30.30 -31.54
N PRO A 9 23.30 -31.55 -31.66
CA PRO A 9 23.05 -32.21 -32.93
C PRO A 9 22.09 -31.47 -33.84
N LEU A 10 22.12 -31.76 -35.14
CA LEU A 10 21.06 -31.29 -36.06
C LEU A 10 19.72 -31.82 -35.59
N GLY A 11 18.70 -30.95 -35.58
CA GLY A 11 17.36 -31.33 -35.10
C GLY A 11 16.49 -30.14 -34.70
N SER A 12 15.27 -30.48 -34.32
CA SER A 12 14.29 -29.50 -33.83
C SER A 12 14.27 -29.49 -32.31
N TYR A 13 14.31 -28.29 -31.75
CA TYR A 13 14.35 -28.06 -30.32
C TYR A 13 13.24 -27.05 -29.94
N THR A 14 12.95 -26.94 -28.66
CA THR A 14 12.18 -25.86 -28.06
C THR A 14 12.95 -25.29 -26.88
N TYR A 15 12.93 -23.96 -26.74
CA TYR A 15 13.42 -23.30 -25.54
C TYR A 15 12.32 -22.45 -24.90
N GLN A 16 12.42 -22.26 -23.59
CA GLN A 16 11.46 -21.55 -22.77
C GLN A 16 12.22 -20.82 -21.66
N GLU A 17 11.77 -19.61 -21.32
CA GLU A 17 12.25 -18.94 -20.12
C GLU A 17 11.59 -19.59 -18.89
N ILE A 18 12.40 -19.95 -17.90
CA ILE A 18 11.96 -20.55 -16.63
C ILE A 18 12.06 -19.59 -15.45
N SER A 19 12.82 -18.49 -15.62
CA SER A 19 12.93 -17.40 -14.64
C SER A 19 13.29 -16.10 -15.33
N ALA A 20 12.68 -14.99 -14.92
CA ALA A 20 13.00 -13.64 -15.37
C ALA A 20 13.88 -12.92 -14.33
N PRO A 21 14.61 -11.86 -14.72
CA PRO A 21 15.25 -10.97 -13.78
C PRO A 21 14.23 -10.33 -12.81
N SER A 22 14.69 -9.94 -11.63
CA SER A 22 13.84 -9.25 -10.65
C SER A 22 13.13 -8.04 -11.26
N GLY A 23 11.83 -7.93 -11.03
CA GLY A 23 10.98 -6.87 -11.57
C GLY A 23 10.41 -7.12 -12.96
N TYR A 24 10.76 -8.23 -13.61
CA TYR A 24 10.26 -8.59 -14.93
C TYR A 24 9.30 -9.79 -14.87
N VAL A 25 8.41 -9.86 -15.86
CA VAL A 25 7.48 -10.98 -16.04
C VAL A 25 8.18 -12.09 -16.83
N VAL A 26 8.05 -13.34 -16.36
CA VAL A 26 8.56 -14.51 -17.09
C VAL A 26 7.77 -14.70 -18.38
N ASP A 27 8.45 -14.85 -19.51
CA ASP A 27 7.84 -15.28 -20.77
C ASP A 27 7.81 -16.81 -20.83
N SER A 28 6.72 -17.42 -20.41
CA SER A 28 6.56 -18.89 -20.38
C SER A 28 6.30 -19.51 -21.76
N THR A 29 6.38 -18.73 -22.83
CA THR A 29 6.18 -19.22 -24.20
C THR A 29 7.27 -20.20 -24.58
N LYS A 30 6.89 -21.31 -25.21
CA LYS A 30 7.82 -22.28 -25.81
C LYS A 30 8.11 -21.87 -27.26
N TYR A 31 9.37 -21.62 -27.56
CA TYR A 31 9.83 -21.18 -28.88
C TYR A 31 10.50 -22.32 -29.62
N PRO A 32 9.99 -22.75 -30.78
CA PRO A 32 10.65 -23.73 -31.60
C PRO A 32 11.88 -23.16 -32.29
N ILE A 33 12.91 -23.99 -32.50
CA ILE A 33 14.13 -23.68 -33.20
C ILE A 33 14.67 -24.94 -33.86
N THR A 34 15.22 -24.85 -35.07
CA THR A 34 15.72 -26.03 -35.79
C THR A 34 17.15 -25.78 -36.26
N ILE A 35 18.07 -26.65 -35.90
CA ILE A 35 19.46 -26.65 -36.35
C ILE A 35 19.55 -27.52 -37.58
N THR A 36 20.02 -26.92 -38.72
CA THR A 36 20.20 -27.59 -39.98
C THR A 36 21.65 -27.47 -40.47
N ALA A 37 22.06 -28.30 -41.42
CA ALA A 37 23.41 -28.23 -42.00
C ALA A 37 23.74 -26.86 -42.62
N SER A 38 22.70 -26.10 -43.06
CA SER A 38 22.83 -24.74 -43.62
C SER A 38 22.69 -23.64 -42.58
N ALA A 39 22.27 -23.95 -41.35
CA ALA A 39 22.04 -23.00 -40.26
C ALA A 39 22.51 -23.60 -38.91
N LEU A 40 23.84 -23.62 -38.72
CA LEU A 40 24.50 -24.23 -37.55
C LEU A 40 24.54 -23.25 -36.35
N ASN A 41 24.55 -21.95 -36.59
CA ASN A 41 24.58 -20.92 -35.54
C ASN A 41 23.35 -20.06 -35.67
N ILE A 42 22.43 -20.23 -34.71
CA ILE A 42 21.15 -19.52 -34.69
C ILE A 42 21.15 -18.56 -33.51
N THR A 43 20.77 -17.32 -33.78
CA THR A 43 20.58 -16.29 -32.73
C THR A 43 19.10 -15.95 -32.62
N ALA A 44 18.57 -15.97 -31.42
CA ALA A 44 17.21 -15.50 -31.12
C ALA A 44 17.27 -14.41 -30.06
N THR A 45 16.53 -13.33 -30.25
CA THR A 45 16.38 -12.25 -29.27
C THR A 45 15.01 -12.34 -28.63
N ARG A 46 14.94 -12.17 -27.31
CA ARG A 46 13.69 -12.13 -26.54
C ARG A 46 13.73 -10.95 -25.59
N THR A 47 12.54 -10.45 -25.23
CA THR A 47 12.35 -9.29 -24.34
C THR A 47 11.40 -9.68 -23.22
N ASN A 48 11.65 -9.18 -22.00
CA ASN A 48 10.74 -9.30 -20.89
C ASN A 48 10.04 -7.97 -20.64
N ALA A 49 8.76 -8.02 -20.31
CA ALA A 49 8.02 -6.86 -19.84
C ALA A 49 8.30 -6.61 -18.35
N LEU A 50 8.37 -5.34 -17.95
CA LEU A 50 8.37 -4.97 -16.53
C LEU A 50 7.03 -5.37 -15.90
N GLY A 51 7.09 -6.09 -14.80
CA GLY A 51 5.93 -6.39 -13.99
C GLY A 51 5.40 -5.15 -13.29
N LYS A 52 4.08 -5.07 -13.14
CA LYS A 52 3.37 -4.00 -12.45
C LYS A 52 2.37 -4.57 -11.48
N ALA A 53 2.11 -3.81 -10.41
CA ALA A 53 1.15 -4.18 -9.38
C ALA A 53 0.56 -2.92 -8.72
N ASP A 54 -0.49 -3.10 -7.94
CA ASP A 54 -1.22 -2.04 -7.29
C ASP A 54 -1.21 -2.24 -5.76
N VAL A 55 -1.35 -1.14 -5.03
CA VAL A 55 -1.58 -1.13 -3.58
C VAL A 55 -2.89 -0.42 -3.30
N GLU A 56 -3.81 -1.09 -2.62
CA GLU A 56 -5.05 -0.50 -2.11
C GLU A 56 -4.97 -0.36 -0.59
N ILE A 57 -5.05 0.89 -0.10
CA ILE A 57 -5.10 1.21 1.32
C ILE A 57 -6.55 1.46 1.71
N SER A 58 -7.01 0.82 2.79
CA SER A 58 -8.28 1.09 3.43
C SER A 58 -8.01 1.75 4.77
N LYS A 59 -8.48 2.96 4.97
CA LYS A 59 -8.35 3.72 6.22
C LYS A 59 -9.67 3.71 6.98
N VAL A 60 -9.63 3.29 8.23
CA VAL A 60 -10.83 3.14 9.07
C VAL A 60 -10.58 3.69 10.48
N ASP A 61 -11.65 4.06 11.15
CA ASP A 61 -11.68 4.36 12.58
C ASP A 61 -11.33 3.12 13.40
N ALA A 62 -10.50 3.28 14.44
CA ALA A 62 -9.99 2.15 15.23
C ALA A 62 -11.08 1.41 16.01
N ASP A 63 -12.16 2.08 16.40
CA ASP A 63 -13.22 1.52 17.21
C ASP A 63 -14.42 1.12 16.36
N SER A 64 -15.01 2.06 15.62
CA SER A 64 -16.23 1.85 14.84
C SER A 64 -16.01 1.12 13.51
N LYS A 65 -14.75 1.05 13.04
CA LYS A 65 -14.35 0.54 11.70
C LYS A 65 -14.98 1.31 10.54
N SER A 66 -15.55 2.48 10.81
CA SER A 66 -16.07 3.37 9.76
C SER A 66 -14.95 3.89 8.86
N PRO A 67 -15.20 4.06 7.54
CA PRO A 67 -14.20 4.56 6.61
C PRO A 67 -13.80 6.00 6.92
N LEU A 68 -12.51 6.33 6.77
CA LEU A 68 -11.95 7.64 7.05
C LEU A 68 -11.41 8.31 5.78
N GLN A 69 -12.02 9.43 5.40
CA GLN A 69 -11.59 10.29 4.30
C GLN A 69 -10.46 11.22 4.74
N GLY A 70 -9.54 11.55 3.81
CA GLY A 70 -8.53 12.60 3.97
C GLY A 70 -7.27 12.17 4.69
N ALA A 71 -7.07 10.87 4.96
CA ALA A 71 -5.77 10.36 5.38
C ALA A 71 -4.78 10.42 4.22
N GLY A 72 -3.63 11.10 4.43
CA GLY A 72 -2.57 11.24 3.44
C GLY A 72 -1.47 10.21 3.62
N PHE A 73 -1.09 9.52 2.54
CA PHE A 73 -0.03 8.51 2.53
C PHE A 73 1.04 8.83 1.50
N ARG A 74 2.30 8.55 1.84
CA ARG A 74 3.45 8.55 0.94
C ARG A 74 4.01 7.16 0.80
N LEU A 75 4.37 6.81 -0.44
CA LEU A 75 5.04 5.56 -0.77
C LEU A 75 6.48 5.87 -1.18
N PHE A 76 7.43 5.14 -0.60
CA PHE A 76 8.86 5.26 -0.86
C PHE A 76 9.39 3.95 -1.41
N ASP A 77 10.29 4.01 -2.37
CA ASP A 77 10.98 2.82 -2.89
C ASP A 77 12.11 2.35 -1.94
N ALA A 78 12.79 1.28 -2.34
CA ALA A 78 13.89 0.69 -1.55
C ALA A 78 15.10 1.62 -1.38
N SER A 79 15.22 2.67 -2.21
CA SER A 79 16.27 3.71 -2.07
C SER A 79 15.85 4.83 -1.10
N GLY A 80 14.60 4.82 -0.62
CA GLY A 80 14.02 5.88 0.19
C GLY A 80 13.49 7.07 -0.62
N SER A 81 13.43 6.94 -1.96
CA SER A 81 12.85 7.98 -2.81
C SER A 81 11.32 7.90 -2.80
N GLN A 82 10.64 9.04 -2.63
CA GLN A 82 9.19 9.09 -2.74
C GLN A 82 8.75 8.80 -4.19
N VAL A 83 7.88 7.81 -4.36
CA VAL A 83 7.39 7.37 -5.68
C VAL A 83 5.92 7.65 -5.90
N ALA A 84 5.14 7.83 -4.81
CA ALA A 84 3.72 8.17 -4.88
C ALA A 84 3.26 8.90 -3.61
N GLU A 85 2.18 9.66 -3.75
CA GLU A 85 1.46 10.32 -2.65
C GLU A 85 -0.02 10.38 -3.01
N GLY A 86 -0.89 10.31 -2.01
CA GLY A 86 -2.33 10.44 -2.21
C GLY A 86 -3.11 10.47 -0.90
N TYR A 87 -4.43 10.67 -1.02
CA TYR A 87 -5.35 10.78 0.10
C TYR A 87 -6.50 9.80 -0.05
N THR A 88 -7.01 9.31 1.07
CA THR A 88 -8.20 8.45 1.08
C THR A 88 -9.46 9.22 0.70
N ASP A 89 -10.29 8.57 -0.11
CA ASP A 89 -11.60 9.07 -0.55
C ASP A 89 -12.69 8.97 0.54
N ALA A 90 -13.94 9.29 0.21
CA ALA A 90 -15.08 9.20 1.10
C ALA A 90 -15.38 7.78 1.60
N ASN A 91 -14.87 6.74 0.92
CA ASN A 91 -14.97 5.35 1.33
C ASN A 91 -13.73 4.87 2.11
N GLY A 92 -12.85 5.79 2.49
CA GLY A 92 -11.59 5.49 3.18
C GLY A 92 -10.57 4.77 2.29
N LYS A 93 -10.68 4.88 0.95
CA LYS A 93 -9.83 4.16 -0.01
C LYS A 93 -8.82 5.07 -0.68
N LEU A 94 -7.59 4.55 -0.83
CA LEU A 94 -6.54 5.12 -1.65
C LEU A 94 -5.88 4.01 -2.44
N SER A 95 -5.63 4.22 -3.74
CA SER A 95 -4.93 3.26 -4.58
C SER A 95 -3.69 3.90 -5.22
N PHE A 96 -2.56 3.23 -5.11
CA PHE A 96 -1.36 3.48 -5.90
C PHE A 96 -1.27 2.41 -6.98
N THR A 97 -1.32 2.80 -8.25
CA THR A 97 -1.43 1.88 -9.39
C THR A 97 -0.21 1.87 -10.30
N GLY A 98 0.00 0.76 -10.99
CA GLY A 98 1.07 0.61 -11.98
C GLY A 98 2.48 0.66 -11.41
N LEU A 99 2.64 0.37 -10.13
CA LEU A 99 3.93 0.31 -9.44
C LEU A 99 4.78 -0.84 -9.99
N LYS A 100 6.08 -0.64 -10.12
CA LYS A 100 7.02 -1.70 -10.47
C LYS A 100 7.02 -2.78 -9.37
N LEU A 101 7.31 -4.02 -9.72
CA LEU A 101 7.56 -5.06 -8.72
C LEU A 101 8.79 -4.68 -7.88
N GLY A 102 8.69 -4.88 -6.56
CA GLY A 102 9.77 -4.53 -5.63
C GLY A 102 9.26 -4.30 -4.21
N SER A 103 10.17 -3.83 -3.35
CA SER A 103 9.89 -3.49 -1.97
C SER A 103 9.74 -1.98 -1.82
N TYR A 104 8.74 -1.59 -1.04
CA TYR A 104 8.41 -0.21 -0.74
C TYR A 104 8.15 -0.04 0.75
N THR A 105 8.18 1.21 1.21
CA THR A 105 7.74 1.61 2.54
C THR A 105 6.64 2.64 2.39
N CYS A 106 5.52 2.44 3.07
CA CYS A 106 4.40 3.38 3.08
C CYS A 106 4.28 4.03 4.46
N LYS A 107 4.00 5.34 4.50
CA LYS A 107 3.84 6.11 5.74
C LYS A 107 2.66 7.06 5.61
N GLU A 108 1.84 7.15 6.67
CA GLU A 108 0.88 8.22 6.81
C GLU A 108 1.62 9.52 7.14
N PHE A 109 1.31 10.62 6.45
CA PHE A 109 1.88 11.94 6.72
C PHE A 109 0.81 12.96 7.14
N GLN A 110 -0.46 12.61 6.98
CA GLN A 110 -1.60 13.43 7.40
C GLN A 110 -2.73 12.51 7.90
N ALA A 111 -3.16 12.71 9.14
CA ALA A 111 -4.34 12.03 9.66
C ALA A 111 -5.65 12.68 9.15
N PRO A 112 -6.77 11.94 9.13
CA PRO A 112 -8.10 12.53 8.97
C PRO A 112 -8.39 13.57 10.06
N THR A 113 -9.24 14.54 9.77
CA THR A 113 -9.61 15.58 10.76
C THR A 113 -10.21 14.95 12.01
N GLY A 114 -9.67 15.30 13.18
CA GLY A 114 -10.10 14.79 14.48
C GLY A 114 -9.45 13.48 14.91
N TYR A 115 -8.51 12.96 14.15
CA TYR A 115 -7.80 11.70 14.43
C TYR A 115 -6.31 11.91 14.72
N GLU A 116 -5.73 11.02 15.51
CA GLU A 116 -4.30 10.97 15.77
C GLU A 116 -3.54 10.48 14.53
N LEU A 117 -2.37 11.07 14.24
CA LEU A 117 -1.50 10.63 13.15
C LEU A 117 -0.82 9.29 13.54
N ASP A 118 -0.93 8.26 12.68
CA ASP A 118 -0.14 7.04 12.80
C ASP A 118 1.19 7.18 12.04
N GLU A 119 2.24 7.60 12.74
CA GLU A 119 3.57 7.77 12.15
C GLU A 119 4.27 6.44 11.82
N THR A 120 3.67 5.30 12.12
CA THR A 120 4.27 3.98 11.90
C THR A 120 4.36 3.68 10.41
N ALA A 121 5.58 3.62 9.89
CA ALA A 121 5.82 3.17 8.53
C ALA A 121 5.58 1.66 8.41
N PHE A 122 5.04 1.20 7.29
CA PHE A 122 4.79 -0.22 7.04
C PHE A 122 5.35 -0.68 5.69
N PRO A 123 5.84 -1.94 5.62
CA PRO A 123 6.40 -2.48 4.39
C PRO A 123 5.29 -2.83 3.38
N VAL A 124 5.59 -2.62 2.11
CA VAL A 124 4.77 -3.02 0.97
C VAL A 124 5.66 -3.81 0.02
N THR A 125 5.33 -5.09 -0.24
CA THR A 125 6.08 -5.95 -1.15
C THR A 125 5.21 -6.36 -2.31
N LEU A 126 5.60 -5.98 -3.51
CA LEU A 126 4.95 -6.32 -4.78
C LEU A 126 5.84 -7.30 -5.52
N ASN A 127 5.46 -8.57 -5.54
CA ASN A 127 6.27 -9.67 -6.06
C ASN A 127 5.63 -10.44 -7.22
N GLN A 128 4.38 -10.09 -7.58
CA GLN A 128 3.64 -10.73 -8.67
C GLN A 128 3.07 -9.66 -9.61
N ASN A 129 3.15 -9.91 -10.91
CA ASN A 129 2.50 -9.06 -11.90
C ASN A 129 0.98 -9.05 -11.70
N GLU A 130 0.37 -7.86 -11.86
CA GLU A 130 -1.07 -7.63 -11.69
C GLU A 130 -1.60 -7.91 -10.26
N GLN A 131 -0.70 -8.03 -9.28
CA GLN A 131 -1.06 -8.11 -7.87
C GLN A 131 -1.79 -6.83 -7.44
N VAL A 132 -2.87 -6.97 -6.66
CA VAL A 132 -3.46 -5.89 -5.87
C VAL A 132 -3.23 -6.20 -4.40
N LEU A 133 -2.25 -5.53 -3.79
CA LEU A 133 -1.97 -5.67 -2.37
C LEU A 133 -2.94 -4.78 -1.58
N LYS A 134 -3.76 -5.39 -0.72
CA LYS A 134 -4.73 -4.67 0.13
C LYS A 134 -4.19 -4.55 1.54
N VAL A 135 -4.21 -3.32 2.08
CA VAL A 135 -3.73 -2.99 3.43
C VAL A 135 -4.81 -2.20 4.14
N THR A 136 -5.16 -2.59 5.36
CA THR A 136 -6.04 -1.80 6.23
C THR A 136 -5.21 -1.10 7.30
N ARG A 137 -5.45 0.21 7.49
CA ARG A 137 -4.83 1.04 8.53
C ARG A 137 -5.91 1.73 9.34
N GLU A 138 -5.65 1.91 10.62
CA GLU A 138 -6.59 2.48 11.58
C GLU A 138 -6.05 3.78 12.15
N ASN A 139 -6.92 4.77 12.46
CA ASN A 139 -6.59 5.90 13.32
C ASN A 139 -7.52 5.93 14.52
N LYS A 140 -6.99 6.43 15.64
CA LYS A 140 -7.76 6.66 16.85
C LYS A 140 -8.31 8.07 16.85
N LEU A 141 -9.56 8.21 17.28
CA LEU A 141 -10.17 9.52 17.47
C LEU A 141 -9.44 10.27 18.61
N ILE A 142 -9.15 11.55 18.40
CA ILE A 142 -8.62 12.41 19.44
C ILE A 142 -9.75 12.69 20.41
N THR A 143 -9.54 12.33 21.68
CA THR A 143 -10.51 12.54 22.76
C THR A 143 -9.94 13.47 23.82
N GLY A 144 -10.84 14.17 24.50
CA GLY A 144 -10.52 15.04 25.64
C GLY A 144 -11.47 14.79 26.81
N SER A 145 -11.20 15.44 27.93
CA SER A 145 -12.05 15.41 29.12
C SER A 145 -12.47 16.83 29.52
N ILE A 146 -13.63 16.95 30.15
CA ILE A 146 -14.12 18.18 30.73
C ILE A 146 -14.31 17.91 32.23
N GLU A 147 -13.64 18.71 33.08
CA GLU A 147 -13.86 18.73 34.52
C GLU A 147 -14.61 19.99 34.89
N ILE A 148 -15.69 19.85 35.70
CA ILE A 148 -16.49 20.95 36.16
C ILE A 148 -16.50 20.94 37.69
N LEU A 149 -15.87 21.95 38.32
CA LEU A 149 -15.90 22.15 39.74
C LEU A 149 -17.06 23.11 40.09
N LYS A 150 -18.05 22.62 40.84
CA LYS A 150 -19.13 23.42 41.39
C LYS A 150 -18.80 23.86 42.81
N VAL A 151 -18.84 25.19 43.04
CA VAL A 151 -18.55 25.76 44.35
C VAL A 151 -19.66 26.70 44.79
N ASP A 152 -19.79 26.94 46.07
CA ASP A 152 -20.61 27.96 46.68
C ASP A 152 -20.13 29.36 46.23
N ALA A 153 -21.06 30.27 45.96
CA ALA A 153 -20.72 31.56 45.38
C ALA A 153 -19.93 32.46 46.35
N ASP A 154 -20.20 32.35 47.65
CA ASP A 154 -19.59 33.21 48.67
C ASP A 154 -18.39 32.56 49.35
N THR A 155 -18.53 31.32 49.80
CA THR A 155 -17.51 30.62 50.59
C THR A 155 -16.47 29.93 49.73
N LYS A 156 -16.72 29.74 48.41
CA LYS A 156 -15.91 29.01 47.45
C LYS A 156 -15.67 27.51 47.78
N GLN A 157 -16.47 27.01 48.75
CA GLN A 157 -16.39 25.61 49.10
C GLN A 157 -17.03 24.69 48.04
N PRO A 158 -16.51 23.46 47.78
CA PRO A 158 -17.12 22.53 46.87
C PRO A 158 -18.57 22.16 47.25
N LEU A 159 -19.46 22.13 46.23
CA LEU A 159 -20.84 21.72 46.38
C LEU A 159 -21.05 20.32 45.78
N ALA A 160 -21.46 19.39 46.64
CA ALA A 160 -21.83 18.03 46.25
C ALA A 160 -23.27 17.93 45.78
N GLY A 161 -23.63 16.86 45.05
CA GLY A 161 -24.99 16.54 44.63
C GLY A 161 -25.50 17.31 43.40
N VAL A 162 -24.64 18.02 42.69
CA VAL A 162 -25.01 18.72 41.46
C VAL A 162 -24.97 17.78 40.26
N THR A 163 -26.01 17.82 39.43
CA THR A 163 -26.11 17.02 38.22
C THR A 163 -25.95 17.89 36.99
N TYR A 164 -25.10 17.49 36.03
CA TYR A 164 -24.92 18.13 34.74
C TYR A 164 -25.35 17.21 33.59
N ARG A 165 -25.71 17.80 32.48
CA ARG A 165 -25.86 17.14 31.17
C ARG A 165 -24.91 17.79 30.20
N LEU A 166 -24.23 16.97 29.41
CA LEU A 166 -23.38 17.44 28.31
C LEU A 166 -24.17 17.35 27.01
N PHE A 167 -24.04 18.36 26.18
CA PHE A 167 -24.64 18.43 24.85
C PHE A 167 -23.56 18.76 23.82
N ASP A 168 -23.70 18.20 22.60
CA ASP A 168 -22.88 18.59 21.48
C ASP A 168 -23.26 19.96 20.91
N SER A 169 -22.55 20.42 19.86
CA SER A 169 -22.76 21.72 19.24
C SER A 169 -24.12 21.88 18.55
N VAL A 170 -24.84 20.78 18.27
CA VAL A 170 -26.15 20.74 17.63
C VAL A 170 -27.27 20.43 18.60
N GLY A 171 -26.94 20.31 19.92
CA GLY A 171 -27.91 20.15 21.02
C GLY A 171 -28.28 18.71 21.34
N ASN A 172 -27.61 17.73 20.81
CA ASN A 172 -27.83 16.34 21.21
C ASN A 172 -27.13 16.03 22.52
N LYS A 173 -27.77 15.22 23.36
CA LYS A 173 -27.17 14.72 24.59
C LYS A 173 -26.03 13.76 24.24
N VAL A 174 -24.85 14.04 24.80
CA VAL A 174 -23.67 13.18 24.73
C VAL A 174 -23.73 12.09 25.82
#